data_aaacb0a4faa6875388dd208ae8d6b8ef
#
_entry.id   aaacb0a4faa6875388dd208ae8d6b8ef
#
_cell.length_a   1.000
_cell.length_b   1.000
_cell.length_c   1.000
_cell.angle_alpha   90.00
_cell.angle_beta   90.00
_cell.angle_gamma   90.00
#
_symmetry.space_group_name_H-M   'P 1'
#
loop_
_entity.id
_entity.type
_entity.pdbx_description
1 polymer ?
#
loop_
_entity_poly.entity_id
_entity_poly.type
_entity_poly.pdbx_seq_one_letter_code
_entity_poly.pdbx_strand_id
1 'polypeptide(L)'
;MPRTRAELINKALDVLGVTAIGQTVDADTAKIIDDDLDSALKTFAARELVYIADPNSIPDEVFQHIGILLADYNKNNFGLQQDELDKLNMAVLQAESQIREIVRGRPTYERARTEYY
;
A
#
# COMPACT_ATOMS: atom_id res chain seq x y z
N MET A 1 7.79 -12.79 8.36
CA MET A 1 8.76 -11.72 8.61
C MET A 1 8.22 -10.39 8.11
N PRO A 2 8.44 -9.32 8.85
CA PRO A 2 7.98 -8.01 8.39
C PRO A 2 8.68 -7.59 7.10
N ARG A 3 8.00 -6.79 6.32
CA ARG A 3 8.53 -6.27 5.06
C ARG A 3 9.04 -4.85 5.24
N THR A 4 10.00 -4.47 4.41
CA THR A 4 10.66 -3.17 4.51
C THR A 4 9.96 -2.13 3.64
N ARG A 5 10.29 -0.85 3.92
CA ARG A 5 9.84 0.28 3.13
C ARG A 5 10.23 0.13 1.65
N ALA A 6 11.47 -0.31 1.40
CA ALA A 6 11.95 -0.51 0.02
C ALA A 6 11.16 -1.58 -0.70
N GLU A 7 10.84 -2.67 -0.03
CA GLU A 7 10.02 -3.72 -0.61
C GLU A 7 8.62 -3.22 -0.94
N LEU A 8 8.05 -2.38 -0.09
CA LEU A 8 6.73 -1.81 -0.32
C LEU A 8 6.73 -0.90 -1.55
N ILE A 9 7.76 -0.07 -1.69
CA ILE A 9 7.90 0.81 -2.86
C ILE A 9 8.00 -0.02 -4.13
N ASN A 10 8.80 -1.08 -4.10
CA ASN A 10 8.95 -1.97 -5.25
C ASN A 10 7.62 -2.66 -5.59
N LYS A 11 6.85 -3.04 -4.58
CA LYS A 11 5.55 -3.67 -4.80
C LYS A 11 4.58 -2.69 -5.48
N ALA A 12 4.56 -1.43 -5.03
CA ALA A 12 3.70 -0.42 -5.64
C ALA A 12 4.07 -0.18 -7.10
N LEU A 13 5.37 -0.11 -7.40
CA LEU A 13 5.83 0.06 -8.78
C LEU A 13 5.47 -1.13 -9.65
N ASP A 14 5.54 -2.33 -9.10
CA ASP A 14 5.14 -3.54 -9.80
C ASP A 14 3.64 -3.51 -10.13
N VAL A 15 2.82 -3.11 -9.19
CA VAL A 15 1.36 -2.98 -9.40
C VAL A 15 1.06 -1.94 -10.48
N LEU A 16 1.82 -0.84 -10.50
CA LEU A 16 1.65 0.21 -11.50
C LEU A 16 2.18 -0.20 -12.89
N GLY A 17 2.91 -1.31 -12.97
CA GLY A 17 3.46 -1.78 -14.22
C GLY A 17 4.66 -0.98 -14.72
N VAL A 18 5.31 -0.24 -13.82
CA VAL A 18 6.44 0.62 -14.18
C VAL A 18 7.72 -0.17 -14.37
N THR A 19 7.88 -1.29 -13.64
CA THR A 19 9.06 -2.13 -13.73
C THR A 19 8.71 -3.47 -14.36
N ALA A 20 9.56 -3.91 -15.31
CA ALA A 20 9.45 -5.25 -15.86
C ALA A 20 10.14 -6.24 -14.92
N ILE A 21 9.73 -7.50 -15.02
CA ILE A 21 10.31 -8.57 -14.23
C ILE A 21 11.82 -8.62 -14.50
N GLY A 22 12.61 -8.64 -13.44
CA GLY A 22 14.06 -8.73 -13.53
C GLY A 22 14.78 -7.42 -13.78
N GLN A 23 14.06 -6.32 -13.92
CA GLN A 23 14.68 -5.02 -14.09
C GLN A 23 14.88 -4.29 -12.76
N THR A 24 15.94 -3.52 -12.68
CA THR A 24 16.21 -2.69 -11.53
C THR A 24 15.30 -1.46 -11.55
N VAL A 25 14.74 -1.12 -10.40
CA VAL A 25 13.92 0.07 -10.27
C VAL A 25 14.79 1.32 -10.44
N ASP A 26 14.31 2.27 -11.26
CA ASP A 26 14.96 3.55 -11.40
C ASP A 26 14.85 4.34 -10.08
N ALA A 27 15.98 4.90 -9.64
CA ALA A 27 16.02 5.62 -8.37
C ALA A 27 15.07 6.81 -8.34
N ASP A 28 14.94 7.54 -9.45
CA ASP A 28 14.05 8.69 -9.52
C ASP A 28 12.58 8.26 -9.42
N THR A 29 12.22 7.16 -10.05
CA THR A 29 10.87 6.61 -10.00
C THR A 29 10.52 6.16 -8.58
N ALA A 30 11.44 5.44 -7.95
CA ALA A 30 11.26 4.99 -6.58
C ALA A 30 11.11 6.16 -5.61
N LYS A 31 11.84 7.24 -5.86
CA LYS A 31 11.80 8.43 -5.00
C LYS A 31 10.42 9.09 -5.01
N ILE A 32 9.73 9.08 -6.14
CA ILE A 32 8.38 9.64 -6.23
C ILE A 32 7.47 8.98 -5.21
N ILE A 33 7.51 7.66 -5.15
CA ILE A 33 6.67 6.92 -4.21
C ILE A 33 7.19 7.07 -2.78
N ASP A 34 8.49 7.06 -2.60
CA ASP A 34 9.09 7.21 -1.28
C ASP A 34 8.71 8.55 -0.62
N ASP A 35 8.69 9.61 -1.42
CA ASP A 35 8.34 10.93 -0.91
C ASP A 35 6.89 10.99 -0.41
N ASP A 36 6.00 10.21 -1.01
CA ASP A 36 4.59 10.19 -0.65
C ASP A 36 4.22 9.11 0.37
N LEU A 37 5.15 8.21 0.66
CA LEU A 37 4.83 7.03 1.46
C LEU A 37 4.29 7.36 2.85
N ASP A 38 4.93 8.27 3.55
CA ASP A 38 4.51 8.62 4.91
C ASP A 38 3.12 9.25 4.91
N SER A 39 2.85 10.12 3.93
CA SER A 39 1.53 10.74 3.79
C SER A 39 0.46 9.70 3.45
N ALA A 40 0.81 8.75 2.59
CA ALA A 40 -0.12 7.68 2.22
C ALA A 40 -0.48 6.82 3.43
N LEU A 41 0.51 6.44 4.22
CA LEU A 41 0.25 5.62 5.42
C LEU A 41 -0.58 6.37 6.44
N LYS A 42 -0.36 7.66 6.60
CA LYS A 42 -1.19 8.49 7.48
C LYS A 42 -2.63 8.57 6.99
N THR A 43 -2.81 8.68 5.67
CA THR A 43 -4.14 8.69 5.07
C THR A 43 -4.86 7.38 5.31
N PHE A 44 -4.18 6.25 5.17
CA PHE A 44 -4.78 4.94 5.42
C PHE A 44 -5.19 4.79 6.88
N ALA A 45 -4.40 5.30 7.80
CA ALA A 45 -4.74 5.29 9.22
C ALA A 45 -5.94 6.19 9.51
N ALA A 46 -5.98 7.37 8.88
CA ALA A 46 -7.10 8.30 9.06
C ALA A 46 -8.40 7.73 8.53
N ARG A 47 -8.34 6.89 7.49
CA ARG A 47 -9.50 6.20 6.95
C ARG A 47 -9.86 4.93 7.72
N GLU A 48 -9.12 4.67 8.79
CA GLU A 48 -9.32 3.49 9.64
C GLU A 48 -9.14 2.18 8.87
N LEU A 49 -8.30 2.17 7.84
CA LEU A 49 -8.01 0.94 7.10
C LEU A 49 -6.95 0.12 7.82
N VAL A 50 -5.80 0.71 8.07
CA VAL A 50 -4.70 0.04 8.74
C VAL A 50 -3.76 1.08 9.33
N TYR A 51 -3.16 0.75 10.48
CA TYR A 51 -2.17 1.59 11.12
C TYR A 51 -0.80 0.91 11.04
N ILE A 52 0.16 1.60 10.46
CA ILE A 52 1.54 1.12 10.35
C ILE A 52 2.42 2.07 11.16
N ALA A 53 2.91 1.59 12.28
CA ALA A 53 3.73 2.40 13.18
C ALA A 53 5.13 2.64 12.60
N ASP A 54 5.69 1.64 11.92
CA ASP A 54 7.04 1.71 11.37
C ASP A 54 7.02 1.29 9.90
N PRO A 55 7.29 2.23 8.97
CA PRO A 55 7.28 1.90 7.54
C PRO A 55 8.31 0.84 7.14
N ASN A 56 9.31 0.59 7.95
CA ASN A 56 10.32 -0.44 7.70
C ASN A 56 9.95 -1.79 8.30
N SER A 57 8.78 -1.89 8.92
CA SER A 57 8.35 -3.13 9.56
C SER A 57 6.86 -3.33 9.29
N ILE A 58 6.54 -3.66 8.04
CA ILE A 58 5.15 -3.82 7.59
C ILE A 58 4.76 -5.28 7.73
N PRO A 59 3.65 -5.59 8.43
CA PRO A 59 3.22 -6.96 8.59
C PRO A 59 2.98 -7.63 7.23
N ASP A 60 3.50 -8.84 7.09
CA ASP A 60 3.47 -9.57 5.84
C ASP A 60 2.03 -9.83 5.37
N GLU A 61 1.11 -10.04 6.30
CA GLU A 61 -0.27 -10.37 5.94
C GLU A 61 -1.03 -9.20 5.30
N VAL A 62 -0.59 -7.96 5.50
CA VAL A 62 -1.21 -6.79 4.86
C VAL A 62 -0.33 -6.15 3.79
N PHE A 63 0.90 -6.64 3.63
CA PHE A 63 1.88 -6.05 2.73
C PHE A 63 1.37 -5.91 1.29
N GLN A 64 0.83 -6.99 0.72
CA GLN A 64 0.35 -6.98 -0.66
C GLN A 64 -0.76 -5.95 -0.85
N HIS A 65 -1.67 -5.89 0.10
CA HIS A 65 -2.82 -4.99 0.02
C HIS A 65 -2.40 -3.53 0.18
N ILE A 66 -1.47 -3.26 1.07
CA ILE A 66 -0.95 -1.90 1.25
C ILE A 66 -0.20 -1.47 -0.01
N GLY A 67 0.52 -2.39 -0.65
CA GLY A 67 1.20 -2.09 -1.91
C GLY A 67 0.22 -1.65 -2.99
N ILE A 68 -0.93 -2.29 -3.08
CA ILE A 68 -1.97 -1.90 -4.04
C ILE A 68 -2.53 -0.52 -3.70
N LEU A 69 -2.78 -0.24 -2.42
CA LEU A 69 -3.27 1.07 -2.00
C LEU A 69 -2.25 2.17 -2.26
N LEU A 70 -0.98 1.89 -2.05
CA LEU A 70 0.09 2.84 -2.32
C LEU A 70 0.21 3.13 -3.81
N ALA A 71 0.05 2.10 -4.66
CA ALA A 71 0.02 2.26 -6.10
C ALA A 71 -1.11 3.20 -6.52
N ASP A 72 -2.30 2.99 -5.97
CA ASP A 72 -3.45 3.84 -6.25
C ASP A 72 -3.21 5.29 -5.81
N TYR A 73 -2.57 5.47 -4.66
CA TYR A 73 -2.26 6.80 -4.15
C TYR A 73 -1.36 7.58 -5.12
N ASN A 74 -0.49 6.86 -5.86
CA ASN A 74 0.48 7.46 -6.77
C ASN A 74 0.10 7.35 -8.24
N LYS A 75 -1.08 6.84 -8.57
CA LYS A 75 -1.44 6.52 -9.96
C LYS A 75 -1.34 7.70 -10.92
N ASN A 76 -1.61 8.90 -10.44
CA ASN A 76 -1.60 10.09 -11.28
C ASN A 76 -0.19 10.51 -11.71
N ASN A 77 0.84 9.97 -11.07
CA ASN A 77 2.22 10.29 -11.38
C ASN A 77 2.78 9.44 -12.53
N PHE A 78 2.04 8.42 -12.98
CA PHE A 78 2.59 7.43 -13.91
C PHE A 78 1.83 7.26 -15.22
N GLY A 79 0.81 8.09 -15.47
CA GLY A 79 0.14 8.13 -16.76
C GLY A 79 -0.49 6.82 -17.22
N LEU A 80 -1.20 6.13 -16.33
CA LEU A 80 -1.82 4.86 -16.65
C LEU A 80 -2.93 5.01 -17.69
N GLN A 81 -3.12 3.97 -18.53
CA GLN A 81 -4.23 3.89 -19.46
C GLN A 81 -5.53 3.64 -18.70
N GLN A 82 -6.66 3.94 -19.35
CA GLN A 82 -7.97 3.80 -18.70
C GLN A 82 -8.25 2.36 -18.24
N ASP A 83 -7.91 1.38 -19.05
CA ASP A 83 -8.12 -0.03 -18.66
C ASP A 83 -7.26 -0.42 -17.47
N GLU A 84 -6.04 0.11 -17.37
CA GLU A 84 -5.17 -0.13 -16.22
C GLU A 84 -5.74 0.53 -14.96
N LEU A 85 -6.29 1.74 -15.10
CA LEU A 85 -6.94 2.43 -13.99
C LEU A 85 -8.16 1.66 -13.48
N ASP A 86 -8.95 1.11 -14.41
CA ASP A 86 -10.12 0.31 -14.04
C ASP A 86 -9.73 -0.94 -13.26
N LYS A 87 -8.68 -1.63 -13.70
CA LYS A 87 -8.18 -2.81 -13.01
C LYS A 87 -7.64 -2.45 -11.62
N LEU A 88 -6.95 -1.33 -11.54
CA LEU A 88 -6.40 -0.85 -10.26
C LEU A 88 -7.53 -0.52 -9.30
N ASN A 89 -8.59 0.15 -9.76
CA ASN A 89 -9.74 0.48 -8.93
C ASN A 89 -10.37 -0.78 -8.33
N MET A 90 -10.53 -1.82 -9.13
CA MET A 90 -11.08 -3.08 -8.63
C MET A 90 -10.14 -3.74 -7.62
N ALA A 91 -8.84 -3.71 -7.90
CA ALA A 91 -7.85 -4.25 -6.97
C ALA A 91 -7.86 -3.50 -5.65
N VAL A 92 -8.03 -2.18 -5.69
CA VAL A 92 -8.11 -1.35 -4.48
C VAL A 92 -9.31 -1.74 -3.62
N LEU A 93 -10.48 -1.93 -4.25
CA LEU A 93 -11.67 -2.32 -3.50
C LEU A 93 -11.48 -3.66 -2.81
N GLN A 94 -10.88 -4.62 -3.50
CA GLN A 94 -10.56 -5.92 -2.91
C GLN A 94 -9.53 -5.80 -1.80
N ALA A 95 -8.49 -4.99 -2.00
CA ALA A 95 -7.44 -4.80 -1.00
C ALA A 95 -8.01 -4.19 0.27
N GLU A 96 -8.88 -3.18 0.15
CA GLU A 96 -9.53 -2.56 1.30
C GLU A 96 -10.37 -3.56 2.06
N SER A 97 -11.13 -4.38 1.35
CA SER A 97 -11.96 -5.40 1.95
C SER A 97 -11.13 -6.42 2.71
N GLN A 98 -10.03 -6.89 2.09
CA GLN A 98 -9.14 -7.86 2.73
C GLN A 98 -8.46 -7.29 3.96
N ILE A 99 -8.01 -6.04 3.88
CA ILE A 99 -7.37 -5.38 5.03
C ILE A 99 -8.37 -5.29 6.19
N ARG A 100 -9.62 -4.90 5.90
CA ARG A 100 -10.63 -4.81 6.95
C ARG A 100 -10.88 -6.14 7.63
N GLU A 101 -10.88 -7.23 6.87
CA GLU A 101 -11.03 -8.56 7.44
C GLU A 101 -9.86 -8.95 8.32
N ILE A 102 -8.65 -8.68 7.86
CA ILE A 102 -7.43 -9.00 8.61
C ILE A 102 -7.36 -8.19 9.89
N VAL A 103 -7.61 -6.89 9.78
CA VAL A 103 -7.56 -5.98 10.93
C VAL A 103 -8.63 -6.35 11.96
N ARG A 104 -9.83 -6.68 11.48
CA ARG A 104 -10.93 -7.05 12.37
C ARG A 104 -10.63 -8.30 13.17
N GLY A 105 -9.90 -9.23 12.57
CA GLY A 105 -9.56 -10.48 13.23
C GLY A 105 -8.29 -10.43 14.08
N ARG A 106 -7.60 -9.28 14.13
CA ARG A 106 -6.31 -9.14 14.82
C ARG A 106 -6.37 -8.07 15.90
N PRO A 107 -6.34 -8.45 17.17
CA PRO A 107 -6.40 -7.47 18.27
C PRO A 107 -5.31 -6.39 18.18
N THR A 108 -4.11 -6.76 17.66
CA THR A 108 -3.01 -5.82 17.51
C THR A 108 -3.36 -4.65 16.59
N TYR A 109 -4.08 -4.95 15.50
CA TYR A 109 -4.47 -3.91 14.56
C TYR A 109 -5.66 -3.10 15.04
N GLU A 110 -6.53 -3.71 15.82
CA GLU A 110 -7.76 -3.09 16.26
C GLU A 110 -7.63 -2.27 17.53
N ARG A 111 -6.49 -2.32 18.17
CA ARG A 111 -6.31 -1.68 19.47
C ARG A 111 -6.77 -0.23 19.50
N ALA A 112 -6.40 0.55 18.50
CA ALA A 112 -6.77 1.96 18.47
C ALA A 112 -8.26 2.17 18.34
N ARG A 113 -8.98 1.19 17.79
CA ARG A 113 -10.42 1.26 17.59
C ARG A 113 -11.20 0.73 18.77
N THR A 114 -10.73 -0.37 19.33
CA THR A 114 -11.43 -1.01 20.45
C THR A 114 -11.43 -0.16 21.71
N GLU A 115 -10.50 0.74 21.83
CA GLU A 115 -10.43 1.65 22.96
C GLU A 115 -11.61 2.62 23.01
N TYR A 116 -12.36 2.73 21.94
CA TYR A 116 -13.51 3.63 21.86
C TYR A 116 -14.81 3.01 22.30
N TYR A 117 -14.81 1.75 22.67
CA TYR A 117 -16.02 1.07 23.09
C TYR A 117 -16.17 1.00 24.61
#